data_6e79c2a52f7ee90a23e839eedabf7b6e
#
_entry.id   6e79c2a52f7ee90a23e839eedabf7b6e
#
_cell.length_a   1.000
_cell.length_b   1.000
_cell.length_c   1.000
_cell.angle_alpha   90.00
_cell.angle_beta   90.00
_cell.angle_gamma   90.00
#
_symmetry.space_group_name_H-M   'P 1'
#
loop_
_entity.id
_entity.type
_entity.pdbx_description
1 polymer ?
#
loop_
_entity_poly.entity_id
_entity_poly.type
_entity_poly.pdbx_seq_one_letter_code
_entity_poly.pdbx_strand_id
1 'polypeptide(L)'
;MTALPGLVRAALAAADAAAFPHSCDPGTGRLLATLAAGVRAGGRVIEIGTGTGAGAAWLVSGLLPRTDVTVTTIENDPERAAAAARLPWPDFVDLQQGDALELLQAVRGRCDLLFADAAAGKQHGLDLSVAALAPGGTLIVDDMTEYPGSTWPEDFRARQRAVRERLLGDPGLVAAELPHGPGLILATRRR
;
A
#
# COMPACT_ATOMS: atom_id res chain seq x y z
N MET A 1 0.99 -8.07 23.86
CA MET A 1 0.71 -7.44 22.54
C MET A 1 0.93 -5.94 22.68
N THR A 2 1.75 -5.33 21.83
CA THR A 2 1.99 -3.88 21.82
C THR A 2 0.68 -3.15 21.46
N ALA A 3 0.36 -2.06 22.16
CA ALA A 3 -0.83 -1.25 21.88
C ALA A 3 -0.79 -0.71 20.44
N LEU A 4 -1.96 -0.61 19.78
CA LEU A 4 -2.05 -0.02 18.45
C LEU A 4 -1.70 1.47 18.48
N PRO A 5 -0.97 1.99 17.47
CA PRO A 5 -0.72 3.43 17.33
C PRO A 5 -2.01 4.24 17.30
N GLY A 6 -1.97 5.50 17.79
CA GLY A 6 -3.15 6.34 17.90
C GLY A 6 -3.86 6.59 16.56
N LEU A 7 -3.08 6.88 15.52
CA LEU A 7 -3.60 7.12 14.17
C LEU A 7 -4.24 5.84 13.58
N VAL A 8 -3.64 4.67 13.80
CA VAL A 8 -4.20 3.38 13.37
C VAL A 8 -5.54 3.11 14.06
N ARG A 9 -5.65 3.37 15.38
CA ARG A 9 -6.95 3.22 16.08
C ARG A 9 -8.02 4.13 15.50
N ALA A 10 -7.65 5.37 15.18
CA ALA A 10 -8.58 6.33 14.57
C ALA A 10 -9.04 5.87 13.18
N ALA A 11 -8.14 5.34 12.35
CA ALA A 11 -8.47 4.83 11.03
C ALA A 11 -9.36 3.59 11.08
N LEU A 12 -9.11 2.66 12.01
CA LEU A 12 -9.96 1.48 12.22
C LEU A 12 -11.36 1.88 12.72
N ALA A 13 -11.46 2.85 13.63
CA ALA A 13 -12.75 3.38 14.05
C ALA A 13 -13.52 4.06 12.90
N ALA A 14 -12.82 4.73 11.99
CA ALA A 14 -13.43 5.30 10.78
C ALA A 14 -13.92 4.19 9.83
N ALA A 15 -13.20 3.08 9.69
CA ALA A 15 -13.62 1.91 8.93
C ALA A 15 -14.91 1.29 9.51
N ASP A 16 -14.95 1.08 10.82
CA ASP A 16 -16.13 0.55 11.52
C ASP A 16 -17.34 1.47 11.31
N ALA A 17 -17.17 2.78 11.46
CA ALA A 17 -18.23 3.77 11.27
C ALA A 17 -18.76 3.83 9.83
N ALA A 18 -17.89 3.55 8.85
CA ALA A 18 -18.25 3.49 7.42
C ALA A 18 -18.74 2.09 6.99
N ALA A 19 -18.79 1.10 7.89
CA ALA A 19 -19.05 -0.31 7.57
C ALA A 19 -18.13 -0.82 6.43
N PHE A 20 -16.86 -0.38 6.41
CA PHE A 20 -15.89 -0.73 5.38
C PHE A 20 -15.13 -2.00 5.77
N PRO A 21 -15.36 -3.15 5.10
CA PRO A 21 -14.81 -4.45 5.53
C PRO A 21 -13.37 -4.68 5.10
N HIS A 22 -12.83 -3.83 4.20
CA HIS A 22 -11.51 -4.02 3.59
C HIS A 22 -10.43 -3.14 4.26
N SER A 23 -10.32 -3.22 5.58
CA SER A 23 -9.25 -2.55 6.31
C SER A 23 -7.98 -3.38 6.30
N CYS A 24 -6.82 -2.71 6.28
CA CYS A 24 -5.52 -3.34 6.34
C CYS A 24 -5.38 -4.27 7.57
N ASP A 25 -5.03 -5.53 7.34
CA ASP A 25 -4.79 -6.52 8.40
C ASP A 25 -3.69 -6.03 9.37
N PRO A 26 -3.86 -6.18 10.70
CA PRO A 26 -2.88 -5.69 11.66
C PRO A 26 -1.47 -6.29 11.52
N GLY A 27 -1.33 -7.48 10.97
CA GLY A 27 -0.03 -8.08 10.70
C GLY A 27 0.62 -7.43 9.48
N THR A 28 -0.13 -7.29 8.38
CA THR A 28 0.29 -6.50 7.19
C THR A 28 0.66 -5.09 7.61
N GLY A 29 -0.16 -4.44 8.44
CA GLY A 29 0.10 -3.10 8.92
C GLY A 29 1.42 -2.97 9.69
N ARG A 30 1.76 -3.93 10.57
CA ARG A 30 3.06 -3.93 11.26
C ARG A 30 4.23 -4.10 10.31
N LEU A 31 4.08 -4.92 9.27
CA LEU A 31 5.09 -5.05 8.21
C LEU A 31 5.27 -3.73 7.47
N LEU A 32 4.17 -3.05 7.08
CA LEU A 32 4.21 -1.74 6.46
C LEU A 32 4.95 -0.72 7.32
N ALA A 33 4.63 -0.64 8.63
CA ALA A 33 5.30 0.24 9.57
C ALA A 33 6.80 -0.07 9.67
N THR A 34 7.18 -1.35 9.70
CA THR A 34 8.58 -1.78 9.76
C THR A 34 9.34 -1.37 8.51
N LEU A 35 8.77 -1.57 7.33
CA LEU A 35 9.39 -1.18 6.07
C LEU A 35 9.46 0.34 5.92
N ALA A 36 8.42 1.07 6.33
CA ALA A 36 8.42 2.53 6.34
C ALA A 36 9.51 3.12 7.23
N ALA A 37 9.74 2.53 8.42
CA ALA A 37 10.83 2.94 9.31
C ALA A 37 12.22 2.86 8.66
N GLY A 38 12.41 1.93 7.70
CA GLY A 38 13.65 1.74 6.95
C GLY A 38 13.82 2.67 5.73
N VAL A 39 12.80 3.47 5.39
CA VAL A 39 12.89 4.41 4.26
C VAL A 39 13.97 5.45 4.53
N ARG A 40 14.80 5.73 3.52
CA ARG A 40 15.91 6.70 3.63
C ARG A 40 15.42 8.11 3.95
N ALA A 41 16.31 8.94 4.45
CA ALA A 41 16.06 10.38 4.64
C ALA A 41 15.67 11.04 3.30
N GLY A 42 14.65 11.91 3.32
CA GLY A 42 14.08 12.54 2.13
C GLY A 42 13.39 11.56 1.17
N GLY A 43 13.10 10.33 1.62
CA GLY A 43 12.45 9.31 0.81
C GLY A 43 10.97 9.59 0.56
N ARG A 44 10.39 8.77 -0.30
CA ARG A 44 8.98 8.85 -0.70
C ARG A 44 8.27 7.52 -0.51
N VAL A 45 7.17 7.56 0.21
CA VAL A 45 6.24 6.44 0.40
C VAL A 45 4.96 6.74 -0.35
N ILE A 46 4.42 5.75 -1.05
CA ILE A 46 3.15 5.87 -1.77
C ILE A 46 2.25 4.69 -1.38
N GLU A 47 0.98 4.98 -1.15
CA GLU A 47 -0.08 3.98 -1.03
C GLU A 47 -1.11 4.18 -2.13
N ILE A 48 -1.58 3.08 -2.72
CA ILE A 48 -2.66 3.05 -3.69
C ILE A 48 -3.83 2.27 -3.09
N GLY A 49 -4.96 2.95 -2.92
CA GLY A 49 -6.13 2.43 -2.21
C GLY A 49 -6.12 2.82 -0.74
N THR A 50 -6.34 4.10 -0.45
CA THR A 50 -6.39 4.61 0.92
C THR A 50 -7.48 3.97 1.75
N GLY A 51 -8.64 3.66 1.12
CA GLY A 51 -9.83 3.24 1.83
C GLY A 51 -10.22 4.28 2.90
N THR A 52 -10.33 3.84 4.15
CA THR A 52 -10.56 4.72 5.32
C THR A 52 -9.26 5.13 6.02
N GLY A 53 -8.11 4.82 5.45
CA GLY A 53 -6.80 5.29 5.91
C GLY A 53 -6.00 4.32 6.78
N ALA A 54 -6.41 3.05 6.91
CA ALA A 54 -5.74 2.12 7.82
C ALA A 54 -4.30 1.79 7.38
N GLY A 55 -4.06 1.50 6.10
CA GLY A 55 -2.73 1.22 5.57
C GLY A 55 -1.79 2.43 5.70
N ALA A 56 -2.25 3.62 5.26
CA ALA A 56 -1.52 4.87 5.43
C ALA A 56 -1.18 5.16 6.90
N ALA A 57 -2.13 4.91 7.82
CA ALA A 57 -1.89 5.10 9.25
C ALA A 57 -0.77 4.20 9.80
N TRP A 58 -0.67 2.96 9.31
CA TRP A 58 0.43 2.07 9.65
C TRP A 58 1.76 2.57 9.07
N LEU A 59 1.81 2.96 7.80
CA LEU A 59 3.00 3.53 7.16
C LEU A 59 3.50 4.74 7.94
N VAL A 60 2.61 5.68 8.26
CA VAL A 60 2.92 6.89 9.05
C VAL A 60 3.41 6.53 10.45
N SER A 61 2.79 5.54 11.11
CA SER A 61 3.20 5.14 12.46
C SER A 61 4.63 4.60 12.51
N GLY A 62 5.09 3.96 11.42
CA GLY A 62 6.48 3.50 11.29
C GLY A 62 7.48 4.63 11.05
N LEU A 63 7.04 5.74 10.48
CA LEU A 63 7.89 6.92 10.22
C LEU A 63 8.06 7.80 11.44
N LEU A 64 7.02 7.94 12.27
CA LEU A 64 7.08 8.82 13.43
C LEU A 64 8.19 8.41 14.44
N PRO A 65 8.92 9.38 15.03
CA PRO A 65 8.70 10.84 14.99
C PRO A 65 9.36 11.58 13.81
N ARG A 66 9.82 10.87 12.77
CA ARG A 66 10.44 11.47 11.58
C ARG A 66 9.42 12.26 10.77
N THR A 67 9.85 13.34 10.16
CA THR A 67 9.03 14.21 9.29
C THR A 67 9.73 14.53 7.96
N ASP A 68 10.85 13.86 7.70
CA ASP A 68 11.70 14.07 6.53
C ASP A 68 11.34 13.16 5.34
N VAL A 69 10.30 12.33 5.48
CA VAL A 69 9.78 11.42 4.44
C VAL A 69 8.41 11.94 3.99
N THR A 70 8.15 11.98 2.70
CA THR A 70 6.81 12.29 2.18
C THR A 70 5.99 11.02 2.03
N VAL A 71 4.72 11.06 2.46
CA VAL A 71 3.74 9.99 2.26
C VAL A 71 2.64 10.51 1.37
N THR A 72 2.40 9.89 0.23
CA THR A 72 1.24 10.17 -0.62
C THR A 72 0.33 8.95 -0.60
N THR A 73 -0.95 9.13 -0.29
CA THR A 73 -1.97 8.09 -0.38
C THR A 73 -3.11 8.53 -1.28
N ILE A 74 -3.62 7.65 -2.14
CA ILE A 74 -4.61 8.01 -3.15
C ILE A 74 -5.81 7.07 -3.12
N GLU A 75 -7.00 7.66 -3.15
CA GLU A 75 -8.29 6.96 -3.20
C GLU A 75 -9.15 7.52 -4.35
N ASN A 76 -9.76 6.65 -5.14
CA ASN A 76 -10.62 7.07 -6.23
C ASN A 76 -12.08 7.31 -5.79
N ASP A 77 -12.53 6.66 -4.73
CA ASP A 77 -13.86 6.84 -4.19
C ASP A 77 -13.94 8.11 -3.32
N PRO A 78 -14.80 9.08 -3.67
CA PRO A 78 -14.83 10.37 -2.96
C PRO A 78 -15.33 10.24 -1.51
N GLU A 79 -16.20 9.28 -1.20
CA GLU A 79 -16.71 9.10 0.15
C GLU A 79 -15.63 8.53 1.08
N ARG A 80 -14.87 7.54 0.60
CA ARG A 80 -13.74 6.98 1.33
C ARG A 80 -12.61 7.99 1.49
N ALA A 81 -12.26 8.71 0.43
CA ALA A 81 -11.27 9.77 0.50
C ALA A 81 -11.66 10.85 1.54
N ALA A 82 -12.94 11.27 1.54
CA ALA A 82 -13.45 12.23 2.53
C ALA A 82 -13.44 11.67 3.97
N ALA A 83 -13.69 10.37 4.16
CA ALA A 83 -13.59 9.73 5.46
C ALA A 83 -12.14 9.70 5.96
N ALA A 84 -11.20 9.29 5.12
CA ALA A 84 -9.78 9.28 5.43
C ALA A 84 -9.23 10.70 5.72
N ALA A 85 -9.68 11.72 4.99
CA ALA A 85 -9.26 13.11 5.17
C ALA A 85 -9.60 13.70 6.54
N ARG A 86 -10.54 13.10 7.30
CA ARG A 86 -10.90 13.54 8.66
C ARG A 86 -9.92 13.08 9.73
N LEU A 87 -9.01 12.17 9.40
CA LEU A 87 -8.01 11.69 10.35
C LEU A 87 -6.94 12.76 10.61
N PRO A 88 -6.31 12.76 11.81
CA PRO A 88 -5.31 13.76 12.18
C PRO A 88 -3.94 13.42 11.55
N TRP A 89 -3.84 13.58 10.23
CA TRP A 89 -2.59 13.34 9.51
C TRP A 89 -1.51 14.35 9.87
N PRO A 90 -0.24 13.92 9.98
CA PRO A 90 0.89 14.83 10.00
C PRO A 90 1.04 15.60 8.66
N ASP A 91 1.69 16.76 8.70
CA ASP A 91 1.87 17.65 7.54
C ASP A 91 2.64 17.03 6.37
N PHE A 92 3.41 15.96 6.61
CA PHE A 92 4.14 15.26 5.55
C PHE A 92 3.30 14.22 4.80
N VAL A 93 2.01 14.09 5.13
CA VAL A 93 1.05 13.20 4.46
C VAL A 93 0.20 14.00 3.49
N ASP A 94 0.24 13.59 2.23
CA ASP A 94 -0.58 14.11 1.14
C ASP A 94 -1.64 13.06 0.76
N LEU A 95 -2.89 13.32 1.15
CA LEU A 95 -4.02 12.47 0.80
C LEU A 95 -4.70 13.04 -0.46
N GLN A 96 -4.72 12.25 -1.51
CA GLN A 96 -5.29 12.62 -2.80
C GLN A 96 -6.55 11.83 -3.10
N GLN A 97 -7.55 12.51 -3.67
CA GLN A 97 -8.66 11.85 -4.35
C GLN A 97 -8.40 11.89 -5.86
N GLY A 98 -8.32 10.72 -6.50
CA GLY A 98 -8.04 10.70 -7.94
C GLY A 98 -7.69 9.32 -8.50
N ASP A 99 -7.14 9.32 -9.71
CA ASP A 99 -6.66 8.12 -10.40
C ASP A 99 -5.20 7.84 -10.03
N ALA A 100 -4.97 6.67 -9.40
CA ALA A 100 -3.64 6.22 -9.02
C ALA A 100 -2.71 6.00 -10.22
N LEU A 101 -3.23 5.72 -11.41
CA LEU A 101 -2.40 5.52 -12.60
C LEU A 101 -1.76 6.83 -13.05
N GLU A 102 -2.46 7.96 -12.92
CA GLU A 102 -1.90 9.29 -13.18
C GLU A 102 -0.78 9.63 -12.18
N LEU A 103 -1.01 9.37 -10.89
CA LEU A 103 0.01 9.56 -9.85
C LEU A 103 1.27 8.73 -10.15
N LEU A 104 1.12 7.43 -10.48
CA LEU A 104 2.23 6.54 -10.76
C LEU A 104 3.07 7.01 -11.95
N GLN A 105 2.45 7.55 -12.99
CA GLN A 105 3.16 8.12 -14.14
C GLN A 105 4.00 9.32 -13.73
N ALA A 106 3.49 10.19 -12.84
CA ALA A 106 4.17 11.41 -12.40
C ALA A 106 5.38 11.13 -11.48
N VAL A 107 5.38 10.01 -10.74
CA VAL A 107 6.42 9.69 -9.72
C VAL A 107 7.49 8.72 -10.20
N ARG A 108 7.56 8.44 -11.48
CA ARG A 108 8.43 7.44 -12.09
C ARG A 108 9.88 7.51 -11.58
N GLY A 109 10.40 6.37 -11.06
CA GLY A 109 11.77 6.23 -10.56
C GLY A 109 12.07 6.95 -9.24
N ARG A 110 11.05 7.38 -8.48
CA ARG A 110 11.22 8.21 -7.27
C ARG A 110 10.58 7.65 -6.00
N CYS A 111 9.94 6.47 -6.06
CA CYS A 111 9.28 5.87 -4.91
C CYS A 111 10.20 4.90 -4.20
N ASP A 112 10.42 5.08 -2.90
CA ASP A 112 11.25 4.20 -2.07
C ASP A 112 10.44 3.04 -1.48
N LEU A 113 9.16 3.27 -1.18
CA LEU A 113 8.22 2.25 -0.71
C LEU A 113 6.85 2.49 -1.32
N LEU A 114 6.30 1.51 -2.01
CA LEU A 114 4.98 1.55 -2.62
C LEU A 114 4.12 0.41 -2.08
N PHE A 115 2.94 0.73 -1.54
CA PHE A 115 1.93 -0.24 -1.12
C PHE A 115 0.76 -0.20 -2.10
N ALA A 116 0.49 -1.31 -2.78
CA ALA A 116 -0.58 -1.46 -3.75
C ALA A 116 -1.71 -2.33 -3.17
N ASP A 117 -2.73 -1.68 -2.64
CA ASP A 117 -3.92 -2.27 -2.00
C ASP A 117 -5.21 -1.95 -2.75
N ALA A 118 -5.12 -1.77 -4.06
CA ALA A 118 -6.26 -1.57 -4.95
C ALA A 118 -6.03 -2.27 -6.28
N ALA A 119 -7.06 -2.37 -7.11
CA ALA A 119 -6.94 -2.94 -8.47
C ALA A 119 -6.01 -2.10 -9.35
N ALA A 120 -6.05 -0.77 -9.21
CA ALA A 120 -5.08 0.13 -9.81
C ALA A 120 -3.69 -0.09 -9.20
N GLY A 121 -2.66 -0.07 -10.02
CA GLY A 121 -1.28 -0.34 -9.59
C GLY A 121 -0.97 -1.83 -9.33
N LYS A 122 -1.98 -2.69 -9.31
CA LYS A 122 -1.89 -4.15 -9.14
C LYS A 122 -2.39 -4.87 -10.40
N GLN A 123 -3.70 -5.13 -10.53
CA GLN A 123 -4.25 -5.78 -11.73
C GLN A 123 -4.25 -4.87 -12.97
N HIS A 124 -4.29 -3.56 -12.76
CA HIS A 124 -4.22 -2.55 -13.80
C HIS A 124 -3.03 -1.63 -13.53
N GLY A 125 -2.11 -1.50 -14.48
CA GLY A 125 -0.97 -0.60 -14.36
C GLY A 125 0.16 -1.10 -13.45
N LEU A 126 0.34 -2.40 -13.26
CA LEU A 126 1.44 -2.97 -12.48
C LEU A 126 2.82 -2.49 -12.97
N ASP A 127 2.99 -2.34 -14.29
CA ASP A 127 4.23 -1.82 -14.87
C ASP A 127 4.50 -0.37 -14.47
N LEU A 128 3.45 0.43 -14.21
CA LEU A 128 3.60 1.79 -13.68
C LEU A 128 4.07 1.74 -12.23
N SER A 129 3.54 0.81 -11.41
CA SER A 129 4.01 0.60 -10.03
C SER A 129 5.47 0.20 -9.98
N VAL A 130 5.89 -0.75 -10.82
CA VAL A 130 7.30 -1.14 -10.94
C VAL A 130 8.17 0.02 -11.44
N ALA A 131 7.70 0.78 -12.44
CA ALA A 131 8.41 1.93 -12.99
C ALA A 131 8.50 3.11 -12.00
N ALA A 132 7.56 3.23 -11.06
CA ALA A 132 7.58 4.25 -10.02
C ALA A 132 8.72 4.05 -9.00
N LEU A 133 9.17 2.81 -8.80
CA LEU A 133 10.20 2.50 -7.81
C LEU A 133 11.53 3.16 -8.15
N ALA A 134 12.15 3.78 -7.16
CA ALA A 134 13.56 4.15 -7.19
C ALA A 134 14.46 2.88 -7.23
N PRO A 135 15.72 2.98 -7.66
CA PRO A 135 16.68 1.88 -7.45
C PRO A 135 16.79 1.51 -5.97
N GLY A 136 16.50 0.27 -5.61
CA GLY A 136 16.39 -0.22 -4.22
C GLY A 136 15.04 0.05 -3.57
N GLY A 137 14.09 0.69 -4.26
CA GLY A 137 12.72 0.88 -3.78
C GLY A 137 11.92 -0.44 -3.78
N THR A 138 10.97 -0.56 -2.87
CA THR A 138 10.19 -1.79 -2.64
C THR A 138 8.71 -1.55 -2.93
N LEU A 139 8.12 -2.43 -3.72
CA LEU A 139 6.68 -2.59 -3.92
C LEU A 139 6.17 -3.68 -2.99
N ILE A 140 5.05 -3.42 -2.33
CA ILE A 140 4.27 -4.40 -1.59
C ILE A 140 2.91 -4.50 -2.27
N VAL A 141 2.51 -5.71 -2.63
CA VAL A 141 1.19 -5.99 -3.23
C VAL A 141 0.40 -6.85 -2.27
N ASP A 142 -0.80 -6.41 -1.90
CA ASP A 142 -1.71 -7.12 -0.99
C ASP A 142 -2.74 -7.98 -1.72
N ASP A 143 -3.48 -8.81 -0.97
CA ASP A 143 -4.55 -9.69 -1.45
C ASP A 143 -4.09 -10.70 -2.51
N MET A 144 -2.94 -11.32 -2.32
CA MET A 144 -2.40 -12.27 -3.29
C MET A 144 -2.84 -13.72 -3.06
N THR A 145 -3.56 -14.00 -1.97
CA THR A 145 -4.01 -15.36 -1.61
C THR A 145 -5.51 -15.38 -1.33
N GLU A 146 -6.19 -16.36 -1.92
CA GLU A 146 -7.61 -16.57 -1.65
C GLU A 146 -7.81 -17.07 -0.22
N TYR A 147 -8.71 -16.42 0.52
CA TYR A 147 -9.03 -16.83 1.89
C TYR A 147 -9.74 -18.19 1.93
N PRO A 148 -9.51 -19.02 2.96
CA PRO A 148 -10.29 -20.22 3.18
C PRO A 148 -11.79 -19.87 3.28
N GLY A 149 -12.60 -20.53 2.44
CA GLY A 149 -14.05 -20.31 2.41
C GLY A 149 -14.53 -19.15 1.51
N SER A 150 -13.62 -18.36 0.93
CA SER A 150 -13.96 -17.46 -0.18
C SER A 150 -13.81 -18.20 -1.51
N THR A 151 -14.50 -17.69 -2.53
CA THR A 151 -14.33 -18.19 -3.90
C THR A 151 -14.15 -17.00 -4.82
N TRP A 152 -12.90 -16.76 -5.23
CA TRP A 152 -12.62 -15.74 -6.23
C TRP A 152 -13.18 -16.15 -7.59
N PRO A 153 -13.78 -15.25 -8.35
CA PRO A 153 -14.09 -15.48 -9.75
C PRO A 153 -12.84 -15.87 -10.55
N GLU A 154 -12.99 -16.73 -11.55
CA GLU A 154 -11.83 -17.23 -12.32
C GLU A 154 -11.04 -16.12 -13.02
N ASP A 155 -11.72 -15.10 -13.51
CA ASP A 155 -11.08 -13.92 -14.11
C ASP A 155 -10.24 -13.13 -13.09
N PHE A 156 -10.69 -13.04 -11.83
CA PHE A 156 -9.91 -12.43 -10.75
C PHE A 156 -8.69 -13.29 -10.39
N ARG A 157 -8.84 -14.61 -10.28
CA ARG A 157 -7.72 -15.52 -10.08
C ARG A 157 -6.69 -15.41 -11.18
N ALA A 158 -7.14 -15.31 -12.45
CA ALA A 158 -6.25 -15.15 -13.60
C ALA A 158 -5.44 -13.85 -13.51
N ARG A 159 -6.07 -12.75 -13.12
CA ARG A 159 -5.37 -11.46 -12.88
C ARG A 159 -4.34 -11.56 -11.75
N GLN A 160 -4.70 -12.21 -10.64
CA GLN A 160 -3.75 -12.40 -9.53
C GLN A 160 -2.57 -13.30 -9.92
N ARG A 161 -2.80 -14.36 -10.71
CA ARG A 161 -1.70 -15.17 -11.28
C ARG A 161 -0.77 -14.32 -12.16
N ALA A 162 -1.33 -13.50 -13.03
CA ALA A 162 -0.54 -12.63 -13.91
C ALA A 162 0.32 -11.63 -13.12
N VAL A 163 -0.22 -11.03 -12.05
CA VAL A 163 0.55 -10.16 -11.14
C VAL A 163 1.71 -10.94 -10.50
N ARG A 164 1.44 -12.15 -9.99
CA ARG A 164 2.45 -13.01 -9.37
C ARG A 164 3.57 -13.37 -10.35
N GLU A 165 3.22 -13.87 -11.52
CA GLU A 165 4.16 -14.28 -12.55
C GLU A 165 5.02 -13.08 -13.01
N ARG A 166 4.39 -11.92 -13.20
CA ARG A 166 5.07 -10.69 -13.60
C ARG A 166 6.10 -10.23 -12.57
N LEU A 167 5.77 -10.24 -11.28
CA LEU A 167 6.67 -9.76 -10.23
C LEU A 167 7.78 -10.77 -9.91
N LEU A 168 7.45 -12.06 -9.82
CA LEU A 168 8.44 -13.09 -9.50
C LEU A 168 9.36 -13.42 -10.66
N GLY A 169 8.91 -13.21 -11.90
CA GLY A 169 9.68 -13.45 -13.12
C GLY A 169 10.50 -12.25 -13.62
N ASP A 170 10.38 -11.08 -13.02
CA ASP A 170 11.08 -9.87 -13.49
C ASP A 170 12.57 -9.90 -13.09
N PRO A 171 13.52 -9.94 -14.05
CA PRO A 171 14.94 -9.92 -13.74
C PRO A 171 15.42 -8.61 -13.09
N GLY A 172 14.68 -7.53 -13.24
CA GLY A 172 14.94 -6.22 -12.62
C GLY A 172 14.53 -6.14 -11.15
N LEU A 173 13.83 -7.16 -10.64
CA LEU A 173 13.33 -7.23 -9.28
C LEU A 173 14.02 -8.34 -8.48
N VAL A 174 13.99 -8.21 -7.16
CA VAL A 174 14.14 -9.30 -6.20
C VAL A 174 12.82 -9.41 -5.47
N ALA A 175 12.10 -10.49 -5.69
CA ALA A 175 10.75 -10.64 -5.18
C ALA A 175 10.57 -11.91 -4.35
N ALA A 176 9.66 -11.84 -3.37
CA ALA A 176 9.27 -12.97 -2.53
C ALA A 176 7.77 -12.89 -2.20
N GLU A 177 7.13 -14.05 -2.15
CA GLU A 177 5.79 -14.20 -1.58
C GLU A 177 5.88 -14.43 -0.07
N LEU A 178 4.99 -13.79 0.65
CA LEU A 178 4.80 -13.99 2.08
C LEU A 178 3.38 -14.54 2.33
N PRO A 179 3.25 -15.75 2.89
CA PRO A 179 1.96 -16.32 3.27
C PRO A 179 1.47 -15.68 4.58
N HIS A 180 1.28 -14.36 4.56
CA HIS A 180 0.90 -13.56 5.72
C HIS A 180 -0.41 -12.83 5.42
N GLY A 181 -1.39 -12.91 6.33
CA GLY A 181 -2.70 -12.30 6.13
C GLY A 181 -3.35 -12.75 4.81
N PRO A 182 -3.78 -11.82 3.96
CA PRO A 182 -4.36 -12.08 2.64
C PRO A 182 -3.33 -12.48 1.57
N GLY A 183 -2.09 -12.75 1.98
CA GLY A 183 -0.98 -13.03 1.06
C GLY A 183 -0.38 -11.76 0.48
N LEU A 184 0.94 -11.63 0.60
CA LEU A 184 1.68 -10.47 0.12
C LEU A 184 2.74 -10.88 -0.91
N ILE A 185 3.05 -9.99 -1.84
CA ILE A 185 4.29 -10.05 -2.62
C ILE A 185 5.10 -8.79 -2.31
N LEU A 186 6.36 -9.00 -1.90
CA LEU A 186 7.36 -7.95 -1.81
C LEU A 186 8.27 -8.03 -3.02
N ALA A 187 8.48 -6.90 -3.70
CA ALA A 187 9.35 -6.84 -4.88
C ALA A 187 10.24 -5.58 -4.79
N THR A 188 11.54 -5.77 -4.67
CA THR A 188 12.52 -4.66 -4.59
C THR A 188 13.23 -4.51 -5.92
N ARG A 189 13.23 -3.29 -6.46
CA ARG A 189 13.94 -2.95 -7.69
C ARG A 189 15.46 -3.02 -7.47
N ARG A 190 16.17 -3.76 -8.33
CA ARG A 190 17.64 -3.81 -8.29
C ARG A 190 18.26 -2.43 -8.49
N ARG A 191 19.42 -2.23 -7.87
CA ARG A 191 20.22 -1.00 -8.03
C ARG A 191 21.00 -0.99 -9.34
#